data_d4668b869e8483bca03fccd49ae03392
#
_entry.id   d4668b869e8483bca03fccd49ae03392
#
_cell.length_a   1.000
_cell.length_b   1.000
_cell.length_c   1.000
_cell.angle_alpha   90.00
_cell.angle_beta   90.00
_cell.angle_gamma   90.00
#
_symmetry.space_group_name_H-M   'P 1'
#
loop_
_entity.id
_entity.type
_entity.pdbx_description
1 polymer ?
#
loop_
_entity_poly.entity_id
_entity_poly.type
_entity_poly.pdbx_seq_one_letter_code
_entity_poly.pdbx_strand_id
1 'polypeptide(L)'
;DEMSGVGDAIYKTVCPKCGAIRQDSQIGLEETPEEFIDNLVNVFKKVRDVLTDDGTLWVNLGDSYYNYRPGKGQSYPKQSVSKTKQDLPDNCNKRGNKLDGLKEKDLIGIPWMFAFAMRKDGWYLRQDIIWHKPNPMPESVKDRCTKSHEYIFLFSKNRKYYYNNEAIKEPAKDWGTRDRTNGKYHNQGTGLQPHSGLTKSYS
;
A
#
# COMPACT_ATOMS: atom_id res chain seq x y z
N ASP A 1 -2.02 -46.12 -17.26
CA ASP A 1 -2.55 -45.07 -16.37
C ASP A 1 -2.13 -43.70 -16.90
N GLU A 2 -2.94 -43.16 -17.79
CA GLU A 2 -2.77 -41.81 -18.33
C GLU A 2 -3.17 -40.81 -17.25
N MET A 3 -2.20 -40.16 -16.66
CA MET A 3 -2.45 -38.94 -15.89
C MET A 3 -2.93 -37.86 -16.85
N SER A 4 -4.24 -37.71 -16.97
CA SER A 4 -4.87 -36.63 -17.74
C SER A 4 -4.41 -35.30 -17.18
N GLY A 5 -3.66 -34.52 -17.97
CA GLY A 5 -3.16 -33.23 -17.65
C GLY A 5 -4.27 -32.25 -17.27
N VAL A 6 -4.37 -31.92 -16.02
CA VAL A 6 -5.31 -30.89 -15.46
C VAL A 6 -4.82 -29.49 -15.80
N GLY A 7 -3.63 -29.35 -16.41
CA GLY A 7 -2.99 -28.03 -16.59
C GLY A 7 -3.55 -27.13 -17.68
N ASP A 8 -4.02 -27.69 -18.78
CA ASP A 8 -4.32 -26.89 -19.99
C ASP A 8 -5.70 -26.21 -20.00
N ALA A 9 -6.65 -26.65 -19.18
CA ALA A 9 -8.01 -26.12 -19.19
C ALA A 9 -8.17 -24.82 -18.38
N ILE A 10 -7.26 -24.55 -17.46
CA ILE A 10 -7.40 -23.46 -16.47
C ILE A 10 -7.10 -22.07 -17.07
N TYR A 11 -6.32 -22.01 -18.13
CA TYR A 11 -5.81 -20.74 -18.69
C TYR A 11 -6.43 -20.31 -20.02
N LYS A 12 -7.35 -21.08 -20.59
CA LYS A 12 -8.02 -20.71 -21.85
C LYS A 12 -9.18 -19.76 -21.59
N THR A 13 -9.28 -18.72 -22.41
CA THR A 13 -10.36 -17.73 -22.33
C THR A 13 -11.72 -18.32 -22.64
N VAL A 14 -11.73 -19.37 -23.47
CA VAL A 14 -12.97 -20.08 -23.92
C VAL A 14 -12.80 -21.57 -23.67
N CYS A 15 -13.80 -22.18 -23.04
CA CYS A 15 -13.81 -23.62 -22.83
C CYS A 15 -13.95 -24.35 -24.17
N PRO A 16 -13.01 -25.25 -24.55
CA PRO A 16 -13.07 -25.95 -25.82
C PRO A 16 -14.20 -26.98 -25.91
N LYS A 17 -14.81 -27.37 -24.78
CA LYS A 17 -15.89 -28.35 -24.74
C LYS A 17 -17.28 -27.73 -24.82
N CYS A 18 -17.51 -26.58 -24.20
CA CYS A 18 -18.86 -26.00 -24.12
C CYS A 18 -18.94 -24.54 -24.58
N GLY A 19 -17.83 -23.93 -25.01
CA GLY A 19 -17.79 -22.54 -25.46
C GLY A 19 -17.96 -21.48 -24.36
N ALA A 20 -18.04 -21.87 -23.08
CA ALA A 20 -18.17 -20.93 -21.99
C ALA A 20 -16.92 -20.01 -21.90
N ILE A 21 -17.17 -18.72 -21.77
CA ILE A 21 -16.11 -17.72 -21.59
C ILE A 21 -15.74 -17.69 -20.13
N ARG A 22 -14.44 -17.80 -19.84
CA ARG A 22 -13.92 -17.64 -18.47
C ARG A 22 -14.10 -16.17 -18.05
N GLN A 23 -14.83 -15.96 -16.98
CA GLN A 23 -14.90 -14.68 -16.30
C GLN A 23 -13.98 -14.75 -15.08
N ASP A 24 -12.96 -13.91 -15.06
CA ASP A 24 -12.07 -13.77 -13.90
C ASP A 24 -12.43 -12.46 -13.20
N SER A 25 -13.14 -12.59 -12.08
CA SER A 25 -13.56 -11.47 -11.22
C SER A 25 -12.72 -11.35 -9.97
N GLN A 26 -11.50 -11.87 -10.00
CA GLN A 26 -10.57 -11.79 -8.88
C GLN A 26 -10.17 -10.34 -8.63
N ILE A 27 -10.29 -9.89 -7.37
CA ILE A 27 -9.82 -8.57 -6.95
C ILE A 27 -8.29 -8.48 -7.13
N GLY A 28 -7.85 -7.37 -7.75
CA GLY A 28 -6.45 -7.13 -8.12
C GLY A 28 -6.16 -7.36 -9.60
N LEU A 29 -7.18 -7.65 -10.42
CA LEU A 29 -7.09 -7.79 -11.87
C LEU A 29 -7.87 -6.70 -12.63
N GLU A 30 -8.32 -5.68 -11.92
CA GLU A 30 -9.04 -4.55 -12.50
C GLU A 30 -8.16 -3.77 -13.47
N GLU A 31 -8.79 -3.10 -14.41
CA GLU A 31 -8.09 -2.31 -15.43
C GLU A 31 -7.56 -0.99 -14.88
N THR A 32 -8.21 -0.45 -13.85
CA THR A 32 -7.86 0.85 -13.24
C THR A 32 -7.72 0.74 -11.71
N PRO A 33 -6.87 1.59 -11.11
CA PRO A 33 -6.77 1.68 -9.66
C PRO A 33 -8.11 2.05 -8.99
N GLU A 34 -8.91 2.88 -9.65
CA GLU A 34 -10.22 3.32 -9.16
C GLU A 34 -11.19 2.15 -9.03
N GLU A 35 -11.29 1.30 -10.05
CA GLU A 35 -12.12 0.09 -10.02
C GLU A 35 -11.67 -0.87 -8.91
N PHE A 36 -10.35 -1.05 -8.75
CA PHE A 36 -9.80 -1.84 -7.65
C PHE A 36 -10.23 -1.30 -6.29
N ILE A 37 -10.13 0.02 -6.10
CA ILE A 37 -10.53 0.68 -4.85
C ILE A 37 -12.04 0.53 -4.61
N ASP A 38 -12.87 0.70 -5.62
CA ASP A 38 -14.32 0.56 -5.51
C ASP A 38 -14.72 -0.88 -5.12
N ASN A 39 -14.06 -1.88 -5.71
CA ASN A 39 -14.26 -3.27 -5.36
C ASN A 39 -13.86 -3.56 -3.91
N LEU A 40 -12.73 -3.03 -3.45
CA LEU A 40 -12.32 -3.16 -2.05
C LEU A 40 -13.32 -2.49 -1.11
N VAL A 41 -13.75 -1.27 -1.39
CA VAL A 41 -14.74 -0.57 -0.56
C VAL A 41 -16.04 -1.37 -0.47
N ASN A 42 -16.49 -1.99 -1.56
CA ASN A 42 -17.68 -2.84 -1.55
C ASN A 42 -17.52 -4.07 -0.64
N VAL A 43 -16.34 -4.65 -0.55
CA VAL A 43 -16.05 -5.71 0.42
C VAL A 43 -16.13 -5.16 1.85
N PHE A 44 -15.50 -4.02 2.12
CA PHE A 44 -15.46 -3.44 3.46
C PHE A 44 -16.82 -2.88 3.92
N LYS A 45 -17.74 -2.55 3.02
CA LYS A 45 -19.15 -2.31 3.38
C LYS A 45 -19.75 -3.52 4.08
N LYS A 46 -19.52 -4.72 3.55
CA LYS A 46 -20.00 -5.96 4.18
C LYS A 46 -19.34 -6.24 5.52
N VAL A 47 -18.05 -5.92 5.65
CA VAL A 47 -17.36 -5.98 6.94
C VAL A 47 -18.00 -5.03 7.94
N ARG A 48 -18.36 -3.81 7.53
CA ARG A 48 -19.02 -2.84 8.39
C ARG A 48 -20.37 -3.33 8.90
N ASP A 49 -21.13 -4.04 8.07
CA ASP A 49 -22.45 -4.57 8.44
C ASP A 49 -22.36 -5.57 9.60
N VAL A 50 -21.30 -6.38 9.66
CA VAL A 50 -21.09 -7.42 10.68
C VAL A 50 -20.24 -6.96 11.86
N LEU A 51 -19.54 -5.83 11.73
CA LEU A 51 -18.70 -5.28 12.80
C LEU A 51 -19.59 -4.70 13.91
N THR A 52 -19.19 -4.87 15.17
CA THR A 52 -19.84 -4.23 16.33
C THR A 52 -19.80 -2.70 16.20
N ASP A 53 -20.70 -2.01 16.90
CA ASP A 53 -20.82 -0.54 16.78
C ASP A 53 -19.59 0.21 17.32
N ASP A 54 -18.89 -0.39 18.28
CA ASP A 54 -17.61 0.09 18.83
C ASP A 54 -16.38 -0.52 18.17
N GLY A 55 -16.60 -1.30 17.09
CA GLY A 55 -15.55 -2.04 16.40
C GLY A 55 -14.57 -1.17 15.64
N THR A 56 -13.34 -1.68 15.50
CA THR A 56 -12.27 -1.08 14.73
C THR A 56 -11.82 -2.00 13.60
N LEU A 57 -11.33 -1.42 12.53
CA LEU A 57 -10.78 -2.11 11.38
C LEU A 57 -9.35 -1.60 11.12
N TRP A 58 -8.42 -2.52 11.02
CA TRP A 58 -7.02 -2.23 10.75
C TRP A 58 -6.66 -2.82 9.39
N VAL A 59 -6.24 -1.98 8.46
CA VAL A 59 -5.95 -2.40 7.09
C VAL A 59 -4.54 -2.05 6.71
N ASN A 60 -3.77 -3.06 6.30
CA ASN A 60 -2.47 -2.89 5.68
C ASN A 60 -2.63 -3.03 4.17
N LEU A 61 -2.13 -2.05 3.43
CA LEU A 61 -2.11 -2.07 1.97
C LEU A 61 -0.74 -1.65 1.46
N GLY A 62 -0.26 -2.41 0.49
CA GLY A 62 0.92 -2.05 -0.28
C GLY A 62 0.60 -1.06 -1.39
N ASP A 63 1.62 -0.35 -1.84
CA ASP A 63 1.55 0.57 -2.96
C ASP A 63 2.49 0.12 -4.06
N SER A 64 2.22 0.51 -5.29
CA SER A 64 3.07 0.18 -6.43
C SER A 64 3.33 1.40 -7.31
N TYR A 65 4.31 1.25 -8.21
CA TYR A 65 4.65 2.28 -9.17
C TYR A 65 4.04 1.98 -10.53
N TYR A 66 3.50 3.01 -11.15
CA TYR A 66 2.96 2.91 -12.49
C TYR A 66 4.08 2.63 -13.49
N ASN A 67 3.95 1.55 -14.24
CA ASN A 67 4.93 1.12 -15.23
C ASN A 67 4.26 0.88 -16.57
N TYR A 68 3.98 1.97 -17.28
CA TYR A 68 3.53 1.91 -18.65
C TYR A 68 4.71 2.08 -19.61
N ARG A 69 4.96 1.10 -20.45
CA ARG A 69 5.99 1.19 -21.48
C ARG A 69 5.31 1.17 -22.85
N PRO A 70 5.22 2.34 -23.54
CA PRO A 70 4.79 2.34 -24.94
C PRO A 70 5.87 1.65 -25.78
N GLY A 71 5.55 0.62 -26.52
CA GLY A 71 6.50 -0.08 -27.39
C GLY A 71 6.19 -1.57 -27.56
N LYS A 72 6.95 -2.25 -28.39
CA LYS A 72 6.86 -3.71 -28.55
C LYS A 72 7.12 -4.37 -27.19
N GLY A 73 6.26 -5.33 -26.82
CA GLY A 73 6.32 -6.02 -25.53
C GLY A 73 7.74 -6.38 -25.11
N GLN A 74 7.99 -6.37 -23.81
CA GLN A 74 9.31 -6.72 -23.27
C GLN A 74 9.75 -8.07 -23.83
N SER A 75 10.80 -8.06 -24.66
CA SER A 75 11.58 -9.28 -24.83
C SER A 75 12.36 -9.45 -23.52
N TYR A 76 11.95 -10.37 -22.68
CA TYR A 76 12.80 -10.79 -21.58
C TYR A 76 14.14 -11.22 -22.14
N PRO A 77 15.28 -10.76 -21.58
CA PRO A 77 16.57 -11.29 -21.96
C PRO A 77 16.48 -12.80 -21.76
N LYS A 78 16.85 -13.56 -22.79
CA LYS A 78 16.81 -15.00 -22.78
C LYS A 78 17.49 -15.51 -21.51
N GLN A 79 16.73 -16.01 -20.56
CA GLN A 79 17.30 -16.88 -19.56
C GLN A 79 17.78 -18.12 -20.31
N SER A 80 19.08 -18.36 -20.29
CA SER A 80 19.77 -19.37 -21.10
C SER A 80 19.43 -20.83 -20.74
N VAL A 81 18.39 -21.08 -19.97
CA VAL A 81 18.03 -22.40 -19.45
C VAL A 81 16.83 -23.02 -20.16
N SER A 82 16.06 -22.28 -20.95
CA SER A 82 14.93 -22.86 -21.69
C SER A 82 15.02 -22.56 -23.18
N LYS A 83 15.27 -23.59 -23.98
CA LYS A 83 15.30 -23.54 -25.45
C LYS A 83 13.92 -23.53 -26.10
N THR A 84 12.84 -23.41 -25.35
CA THR A 84 11.48 -23.48 -25.89
C THR A 84 10.85 -22.10 -25.96
N LYS A 85 10.80 -21.58 -27.19
CA LYS A 85 10.14 -20.31 -27.56
C LYS A 85 8.60 -20.40 -27.54
N GLN A 86 8.03 -21.50 -27.08
CA GLN A 86 6.64 -21.86 -27.42
C GLN A 86 5.60 -21.69 -26.32
N ASP A 87 5.98 -21.45 -25.05
CA ASP A 87 5.02 -21.59 -23.96
C ASP A 87 4.93 -20.42 -22.97
N LEU A 88 5.29 -19.22 -23.39
CA LEU A 88 4.89 -18.04 -22.61
C LEU A 88 3.44 -17.75 -22.92
N PRO A 89 2.55 -17.75 -21.92
CA PRO A 89 1.16 -17.39 -22.15
C PRO A 89 1.08 -16.01 -22.81
N ASP A 90 0.19 -15.84 -23.76
CA ASP A 90 -0.05 -14.56 -24.49
C ASP A 90 -0.27 -13.36 -23.56
N ASN A 91 -0.54 -13.62 -22.29
CA ASN A 91 -0.71 -12.64 -21.24
C ASN A 91 0.58 -11.98 -20.74
N CYS A 92 1.75 -12.58 -20.99
CA CYS A 92 3.04 -11.97 -20.57
C CYS A 92 3.41 -10.72 -21.37
N ASN A 93 2.75 -10.51 -22.50
CA ASN A 93 2.97 -9.37 -23.40
C ASN A 93 1.86 -8.32 -23.34
N LYS A 94 0.86 -8.47 -22.47
CA LYS A 94 -0.15 -7.43 -22.30
C LYS A 94 0.53 -6.22 -21.66
N ARG A 95 0.61 -5.16 -22.44
CA ARG A 95 0.94 -3.84 -21.92
C ARG A 95 -0.16 -3.46 -20.94
N GLY A 96 0.22 -2.93 -19.78
CA GLY A 96 -0.75 -2.26 -18.94
C GLY A 96 -1.47 -1.18 -19.75
N ASN A 97 -2.74 -0.97 -19.49
CA ASN A 97 -3.50 0.11 -20.11
C ASN A 97 -2.83 1.44 -19.79
N LYS A 98 -2.83 2.37 -20.77
CA LYS A 98 -2.44 3.73 -20.46
C LYS A 98 -3.50 4.31 -19.52
N LEU A 99 -3.09 4.66 -18.32
CA LEU A 99 -3.97 5.32 -17.36
C LEU A 99 -3.81 6.84 -17.49
N ASP A 100 -4.93 7.54 -17.59
CA ASP A 100 -4.93 8.99 -17.66
C ASP A 100 -4.53 9.57 -16.29
N GLY A 101 -3.69 10.60 -16.33
CA GLY A 101 -3.20 11.26 -15.12
C GLY A 101 -1.98 10.64 -14.46
N LEU A 102 -1.56 9.42 -14.85
CA LEU A 102 -0.34 8.79 -14.34
C LEU A 102 0.78 8.79 -15.39
N LYS A 103 1.99 9.06 -14.95
CA LYS A 103 3.21 9.00 -15.75
C LYS A 103 4.05 7.80 -15.35
N GLU A 104 4.87 7.31 -16.26
CA GLU A 104 5.82 6.25 -15.94
C GLU A 104 6.62 6.60 -14.68
N LYS A 105 6.73 5.67 -13.74
CA LYS A 105 7.36 5.77 -12.42
C LYS A 105 6.59 6.57 -11.36
N ASP A 106 5.41 7.08 -11.64
CA ASP A 106 4.58 7.65 -10.58
C ASP A 106 4.23 6.58 -9.54
N LEU A 107 4.26 6.95 -8.28
CA LEU A 107 3.66 6.17 -7.21
C LEU A 107 2.14 6.28 -7.35
N ILE A 108 1.44 5.14 -7.43
CA ILE A 108 -0.01 5.14 -7.69
C ILE A 108 -0.79 5.72 -6.51
N GLY A 109 -0.35 5.44 -5.28
CA GLY A 109 -1.01 5.97 -4.08
C GLY A 109 -2.19 5.13 -3.59
N ILE A 110 -2.23 3.83 -3.96
CA ILE A 110 -3.32 2.90 -3.60
C ILE A 110 -3.72 2.99 -2.12
N PRO A 111 -2.81 2.98 -1.13
CA PRO A 111 -3.20 3.02 0.27
C PRO A 111 -4.01 4.27 0.63
N TRP A 112 -3.61 5.42 0.12
CA TRP A 112 -4.29 6.69 0.40
C TRP A 112 -5.58 6.85 -0.39
N MET A 113 -5.64 6.37 -1.64
CA MET A 113 -6.88 6.31 -2.42
C MET A 113 -7.92 5.47 -1.67
N PHE A 114 -7.52 4.30 -1.17
CA PHE A 114 -8.39 3.45 -0.37
C PHE A 114 -8.84 4.14 0.92
N ALA A 115 -7.92 4.75 1.67
CA ALA A 115 -8.24 5.42 2.92
C ALA A 115 -9.27 6.55 2.73
N PHE A 116 -9.14 7.34 1.66
CA PHE A 116 -10.09 8.40 1.36
C PHE A 116 -11.43 7.88 0.85
N ALA A 117 -11.43 6.80 0.05
CA ALA A 117 -12.64 6.15 -0.42
C ALA A 117 -13.44 5.55 0.75
N MET A 118 -12.78 4.86 1.67
CA MET A 118 -13.39 4.34 2.90
C MET A 118 -14.00 5.46 3.75
N ARG A 119 -13.29 6.58 3.91
CA ARG A 119 -13.81 7.75 4.62
C ARG A 119 -15.05 8.33 3.92
N LYS A 120 -15.06 8.39 2.59
CA LYS A 120 -16.21 8.82 1.80
C LYS A 120 -17.40 7.86 1.95
N ASP A 121 -17.12 6.57 2.11
CA ASP A 121 -18.13 5.52 2.35
C ASP A 121 -18.72 5.55 3.78
N GLY A 122 -18.24 6.45 4.64
CA GLY A 122 -18.78 6.66 5.99
C GLY A 122 -17.99 6.00 7.12
N TRP A 123 -16.83 5.43 6.85
CA TRP A 123 -15.89 5.03 7.89
C TRP A 123 -15.21 6.25 8.51
N TYR A 124 -14.86 6.15 9.78
CA TYR A 124 -13.99 7.13 10.42
C TYR A 124 -12.55 6.72 10.24
N LEU A 125 -11.80 7.42 9.39
CA LEU A 125 -10.34 7.28 9.31
C LEU A 125 -9.73 7.93 10.55
N ARG A 126 -9.17 7.12 11.44
CA ARG A 126 -8.69 7.57 12.76
C ARG A 126 -7.21 7.87 12.78
N GLN A 127 -6.42 7.01 12.12
CA GLN A 127 -4.96 7.13 12.15
C GLN A 127 -4.34 6.38 10.97
N ASP A 128 -3.23 6.89 10.49
CA ASP A 128 -2.23 6.18 9.70
C ASP A 128 -1.07 5.79 10.61
N ILE A 129 -0.59 4.58 10.44
CA ILE A 129 0.50 4.00 11.22
C ILE A 129 1.56 3.56 10.23
N ILE A 130 2.81 3.93 10.49
CA ILE A 130 3.95 3.49 9.71
C ILE A 130 4.46 2.16 10.24
N TRP A 131 4.29 1.12 9.45
CA TRP A 131 4.92 -0.17 9.70
C TRP A 131 6.35 -0.13 9.14
N HIS A 132 7.31 0.19 9.98
CA HIS A 132 8.72 0.24 9.59
C HIS A 132 9.32 -1.16 9.44
N LYS A 133 9.99 -1.40 8.32
CA LYS A 133 10.72 -2.65 8.02
C LYS A 133 12.22 -2.41 8.20
N PRO A 134 12.87 -2.93 9.24
CA PRO A 134 14.31 -2.72 9.46
C PRO A 134 15.16 -3.37 8.37
N ASN A 135 14.66 -4.45 7.75
CA ASN A 135 15.32 -5.17 6.65
C ASN A 135 14.41 -5.20 5.42
N PRO A 136 14.24 -4.08 4.70
CA PRO A 136 13.44 -4.05 3.48
C PRO A 136 14.10 -4.87 2.39
N MET A 137 13.29 -5.42 1.47
CA MET A 137 13.83 -6.09 0.29
C MET A 137 14.64 -5.10 -0.54
N PRO A 138 15.87 -5.44 -0.95
CA PRO A 138 16.68 -4.56 -1.79
C PRO A 138 15.97 -4.24 -3.11
N GLU A 139 16.00 -2.98 -3.51
CA GLU A 139 15.47 -2.52 -4.78
C GLU A 139 16.62 -2.10 -5.71
N SER A 140 16.55 -2.51 -6.98
CA SER A 140 17.58 -2.19 -7.98
C SER A 140 17.50 -0.74 -8.49
N VAL A 141 16.53 0.04 -8.04
CA VAL A 141 16.31 1.42 -8.48
C VAL A 141 17.37 2.37 -7.92
N LYS A 142 17.76 3.37 -8.72
CA LYS A 142 18.81 4.33 -8.38
C LYS A 142 18.30 5.77 -8.27
N ASP A 143 17.03 6.00 -8.56
CA ASP A 143 16.41 7.33 -8.67
C ASP A 143 15.45 7.64 -7.50
N ARG A 144 15.38 6.77 -6.52
CA ARG A 144 14.63 6.97 -5.28
C ARG A 144 15.18 6.11 -4.15
N CYS A 145 14.80 6.42 -2.92
CA CYS A 145 15.14 5.61 -1.76
C CYS A 145 14.40 4.26 -1.78
N THR A 146 15.03 3.24 -1.21
CA THR A 146 14.37 1.95 -0.94
C THR A 146 13.19 2.15 0.00
N LYS A 147 12.02 1.61 -0.36
CA LYS A 147 10.83 1.70 0.47
C LYS A 147 10.96 0.76 1.67
N SER A 148 11.05 1.32 2.87
CA SER A 148 11.24 0.58 4.12
C SER A 148 10.03 0.64 5.06
N HIS A 149 8.85 1.01 4.55
CA HIS A 149 7.64 1.08 5.36
C HIS A 149 6.40 0.69 4.55
N GLU A 150 5.36 0.33 5.27
CA GLU A 150 3.99 0.17 4.77
C GLU A 150 3.03 0.97 5.65
N TYR A 151 1.86 1.28 5.10
CA TYR A 151 0.81 1.95 5.86
C TYR A 151 -0.13 0.93 6.48
N ILE A 152 -0.48 1.14 7.74
CA ILE A 152 -1.61 0.51 8.40
C ILE A 152 -2.60 1.62 8.74
N PHE A 153 -3.82 1.53 8.22
CA PHE A 153 -4.86 2.49 8.53
C PHE A 153 -5.78 1.94 9.61
N LEU A 154 -6.04 2.77 10.62
CA LEU A 154 -7.05 2.51 11.63
C LEU A 154 -8.36 3.20 11.22
N PHE A 155 -9.39 2.39 11.05
CA PHE A 155 -10.76 2.84 10.86
C PHE A 155 -11.64 2.44 12.03
N SER A 156 -12.71 3.20 12.27
CA SER A 156 -13.78 2.82 13.17
C SER A 156 -15.13 2.95 12.49
N LYS A 157 -16.09 2.11 12.91
CA LYS A 157 -17.46 2.14 12.42
C LYS A 157 -18.17 3.42 12.85
N ASN A 158 -17.95 3.84 14.09
CA ASN A 158 -18.59 5.00 14.71
C ASN A 158 -17.55 5.95 15.32
N ARG A 159 -18.02 7.15 15.67
CA ARG A 159 -17.21 8.17 16.36
C ARG A 159 -16.64 7.67 17.69
N LYS A 160 -17.44 6.91 18.44
CA LYS A 160 -17.03 6.25 19.69
C LYS A 160 -16.71 4.79 19.37
N TYR A 161 -15.56 4.32 19.76
CA TYR A 161 -15.10 2.95 19.53
C TYR A 161 -14.25 2.49 20.71
N TYR A 162 -14.11 1.18 20.84
CA TYR A 162 -13.27 0.60 21.89
C TYR A 162 -11.78 0.76 21.55
N TYR A 163 -11.04 1.29 22.50
CA TYR A 163 -9.58 1.42 22.40
C TYR A 163 -8.96 1.34 23.80
N ASN A 164 -8.16 0.28 24.05
CA ASN A 164 -7.49 0.08 25.32
C ASN A 164 -6.12 0.81 25.30
N ASN A 165 -6.10 2.08 25.68
CA ASN A 165 -4.88 2.88 25.74
C ASN A 165 -3.93 2.47 26.88
N GLU A 166 -4.45 1.80 27.91
CA GLU A 166 -3.61 1.34 29.03
C GLU A 166 -2.65 0.23 28.59
N ALA A 167 -3.14 -0.68 27.69
CA ALA A 167 -2.35 -1.82 27.23
C ALA A 167 -1.13 -1.43 26.39
N ILE A 168 -1.09 -0.21 25.84
CA ILE A 168 0.00 0.26 24.99
C ILE A 168 0.88 1.31 25.66
N LYS A 169 0.61 1.64 26.93
CA LYS A 169 1.45 2.61 27.66
C LYS A 169 2.84 2.02 27.87
N GLU A 170 3.83 2.77 27.44
CA GLU A 170 5.22 2.51 27.79
C GLU A 170 5.57 3.22 29.11
N PRO A 171 6.53 2.68 29.90
CA PRO A 171 7.04 3.38 31.06
C PRO A 171 7.55 4.76 30.65
N ALA A 172 7.14 5.79 31.37
CA ALA A 172 7.64 7.13 31.13
C ALA A 172 9.17 7.13 31.30
N LYS A 173 9.88 7.66 30.32
CA LYS A 173 11.32 7.91 30.49
C LYS A 173 11.49 8.91 31.64
N ASP A 174 12.31 8.56 32.63
CA ASP A 174 12.70 9.51 33.65
C ASP A 174 13.54 10.62 32.99
N TRP A 175 12.91 11.75 32.77
CA TRP A 175 13.60 12.95 32.24
C TRP A 175 14.37 13.70 33.32
N GLY A 176 14.52 13.12 34.54
CA GLY A 176 15.01 13.82 35.71
C GLY A 176 14.06 14.94 36.14
N THR A 177 14.22 15.39 37.34
CA THR A 177 13.54 16.61 37.83
C THR A 177 14.07 17.81 37.05
N ARG A 178 13.38 18.21 35.99
CA ARG A 178 13.66 19.50 35.33
C ARG A 178 13.34 20.60 36.36
N ASP A 179 14.39 21.19 36.88
CA ASP A 179 14.23 22.36 37.71
C ASP A 179 13.67 23.51 36.86
N ARG A 180 12.35 23.69 36.93
CA ARG A 180 11.62 24.72 36.18
C ARG A 180 11.78 26.11 36.84
N THR A 181 12.48 26.21 37.97
CA THR A 181 12.52 27.45 38.76
C THR A 181 13.45 28.50 38.15
N ASN A 182 14.37 28.14 37.25
CA ASN A 182 15.40 29.08 36.77
C ASN A 182 15.34 29.46 35.28
N GLY A 183 14.30 29.10 34.50
CA GLY A 183 14.10 29.61 33.14
C GLY A 183 15.28 29.47 32.14
N LYS A 184 16.42 28.91 32.56
CA LYS A 184 17.59 28.69 31.72
C LYS A 184 17.57 27.26 31.22
N TYR A 185 17.27 27.07 29.96
CA TYR A 185 17.51 25.82 29.29
C TYR A 185 19.00 25.53 29.24
N HIS A 186 19.51 24.79 30.23
CA HIS A 186 20.86 24.26 30.15
C HIS A 186 20.85 23.07 29.15
N ASN A 187 21.22 23.36 27.92
CA ASN A 187 21.54 22.34 26.93
C ASN A 187 22.90 21.73 27.27
N GLN A 188 22.97 20.83 28.26
CA GLN A 188 24.16 20.03 28.44
C GLN A 188 24.12 18.85 27.46
N GLY A 189 24.93 18.92 26.43
CA GLY A 189 25.44 17.73 25.76
C GLY A 189 25.09 17.46 24.29
N THR A 190 24.48 18.36 23.56
CA THR A 190 24.22 18.06 22.12
C THR A 190 25.06 18.87 21.12
N GLY A 191 25.99 19.71 21.57
CA GLY A 191 26.86 20.45 20.64
C GLY A 191 26.17 21.36 19.62
N LEU A 192 24.86 21.49 19.69
CA LEU A 192 24.09 22.38 18.84
C LEU A 192 24.10 23.77 19.44
N GLN A 193 24.82 24.67 18.81
CA GLN A 193 24.79 26.10 19.11
C GLN A 193 23.34 26.61 19.05
N PRO A 194 22.89 27.42 20.01
CA PRO A 194 21.61 28.10 19.88
C PRO A 194 21.64 28.98 18.65
N HIS A 195 20.66 28.84 17.77
CA HIS A 195 20.48 29.75 16.65
C HIS A 195 20.19 31.16 17.21
N SER A 196 21.24 31.90 17.43
CA SER A 196 21.14 33.34 17.64
C SER A 196 20.83 33.99 16.31
N GLY A 197 19.60 34.40 16.09
CA GLY A 197 19.31 35.25 14.98
C GLY A 197 17.99 35.02 14.25
N LEU A 198 16.90 35.32 14.92
CA LEU A 198 15.67 35.72 14.24
C LEU A 198 14.88 36.69 15.14
N THR A 199 15.52 37.83 15.45
CA THR A 199 14.77 39.04 15.79
C THR A 199 14.87 39.98 14.58
N LYS A 200 14.04 39.74 13.56
CA LYS A 200 13.70 40.79 12.62
C LYS A 200 12.44 41.50 13.15
N SER A 201 12.65 42.62 13.81
CA SER A 201 11.63 43.61 14.03
C SER A 201 11.17 44.13 12.66
N TYR A 202 9.91 43.96 12.34
CA TYR A 202 9.27 44.71 11.26
C TYR A 202 8.86 46.05 11.84
N SER A 203 9.52 47.10 11.39
CA SER A 203 9.05 48.49 11.45
C SER A 203 8.23 48.77 10.22
#